data_258ff9f7198388ac98c49fa5d495aff9
#
_entry.id   258ff9f7198388ac98c49fa5d495aff9
#
_cell.length_a   1.000
_cell.length_b   1.000
_cell.length_c   1.000
_cell.angle_alpha   90.00
_cell.angle_beta   90.00
_cell.angle_gamma   90.00
#
_symmetry.space_group_name_H-M   'P 1'
#
loop_
_entity.id
_entity.type
_entity.pdbx_description
1 polymer ?
#
loop_
_entity_poly.entity_id
_entity_poly.type
_entity_poly.pdbx_seq_one_letter_code
_entity_poly.pdbx_strand_id
1 'polypeptide(L)'
;MPRIIGGIQTRTSGRKSVANAAQSRPPTPAPAPTLARSVERVRIDEGAEGQRLDNFLLGHWKGVPKTHVYRVIRSGEVRINRGRAAADTRLAIGDELRLPPVRRAPSIDPDAAPAPPREFPVVWEDDALIAIDKPAGVAVHGGSGVAFGVIEQLRRARPEAHFLELVHRLDRETSGLLLVAKKRSALVALQDQFRRRETGKTYAALVEGVWPKTTKVIDLALHKTLDAAGERHVRVVDADHAEGRRSISLVRLVQAWPDYTLLDVTIKTGRTHQIRVHLAHLGHPVAGDPKYGDFERNRALARGKSVAGQRFGRMFLHARRLRFEHPANGEVIELEAPLPAECGALIAALDANTSARVQR
;
A
#
# COMPACT_ATOMS: atom_id res chain seq x y z
N MET A 1 -25.12 25.64 72.70
CA MET A 1 -25.06 25.07 74.05
C MET A 1 -26.17 24.04 74.17
N PRO A 2 -26.04 22.97 74.91
CA PRO A 2 -24.84 22.27 75.38
C PRO A 2 -24.79 20.78 75.05
N ARG A 3 -23.60 20.20 75.06
CA ARG A 3 -23.13 19.04 75.84
C ARG A 3 -23.91 17.70 75.67
N ILE A 4 -23.32 16.50 75.59
CA ILE A 4 -22.27 15.84 76.43
C ILE A 4 -21.91 14.48 75.76
N ILE A 5 -20.65 14.17 75.59
CA ILE A 5 -19.87 13.00 76.10
C ILE A 5 -20.48 11.57 75.98
N GLY A 6 -19.68 10.69 75.43
CA GLY A 6 -19.78 9.24 75.53
C GLY A 6 -18.78 8.51 74.71
N GLY A 7 -17.53 8.34 75.21
CA GLY A 7 -16.54 7.48 74.62
C GLY A 7 -16.74 6.05 75.03
N ILE A 8 -16.42 5.08 74.19
CA ILE A 8 -16.05 3.72 74.59
C ILE A 8 -14.94 3.23 73.59
N GLN A 9 -13.94 2.69 74.24
CA GLN A 9 -12.72 2.09 73.68
C GLN A 9 -12.95 0.74 72.98
N THR A 10 -11.98 0.42 72.18
CA THR A 10 -11.35 -0.91 71.93
C THR A 10 -11.89 -1.70 70.75
N ARG A 11 -11.09 -2.02 69.80
CA ARG A 11 -10.12 -3.10 69.79
C ARG A 11 -9.35 -3.13 68.43
N THR A 12 -8.06 -3.06 68.51
CA THR A 12 -7.10 -3.42 67.49
C THR A 12 -7.28 -4.84 67.03
N SER A 13 -7.50 -5.03 65.72
CA SER A 13 -7.16 -6.28 65.08
C SER A 13 -6.35 -5.93 63.81
N GLY A 14 -5.07 -6.23 63.90
CA GLY A 14 -4.12 -6.02 62.82
C GLY A 14 -4.47 -6.91 61.63
N ARG A 15 -4.75 -6.31 60.52
CA ARG A 15 -4.68 -6.98 59.22
C ARG A 15 -3.38 -6.55 58.54
N LYS A 16 -2.41 -7.45 58.49
CA LYS A 16 -1.19 -7.36 57.68
C LYS A 16 -1.63 -7.31 56.23
N SER A 17 -1.49 -6.15 55.63
CA SER A 17 -1.53 -6.01 54.17
C SER A 17 -0.22 -6.57 53.64
N VAL A 18 -0.29 -7.69 52.97
CA VAL A 18 0.81 -8.22 52.17
C VAL A 18 0.91 -7.33 50.91
N ALA A 19 1.88 -6.42 50.90
CA ALA A 19 2.23 -5.69 49.71
C ALA A 19 2.82 -6.67 48.70
N ASN A 20 2.06 -6.94 47.64
CA ASN A 20 2.50 -7.70 46.48
C ASN A 20 3.43 -6.80 45.67
N ALA A 21 4.73 -6.87 45.95
CA ALA A 21 5.75 -6.22 45.14
C ALA A 21 5.82 -6.96 43.79
N ALA A 22 5.12 -6.42 42.79
CA ALA A 22 5.35 -6.79 41.40
C ALA A 22 6.78 -6.45 41.03
N GLN A 23 7.64 -7.47 41.05
CA GLN A 23 9.01 -7.37 40.52
C GLN A 23 8.91 -7.09 39.03
N SER A 24 9.14 -5.83 38.65
CA SER A 24 9.35 -5.43 37.25
C SER A 24 10.58 -6.16 36.73
N ARG A 25 10.35 -7.10 35.83
CA ARG A 25 11.39 -7.79 35.08
C ARG A 25 12.22 -6.75 34.33
N PRO A 26 13.54 -6.72 34.45
CA PRO A 26 14.35 -5.77 33.65
C PRO A 26 14.13 -6.00 32.16
N PRO A 27 14.12 -4.94 31.33
CA PRO A 27 13.95 -5.10 29.89
C PRO A 27 15.07 -6.00 29.34
N THR A 28 14.65 -7.01 28.58
CA THR A 28 15.57 -7.92 27.90
C THR A 28 16.50 -7.08 27.01
N PRO A 29 17.85 -7.22 27.13
CA PRO A 29 18.74 -6.43 26.28
C PRO A 29 18.49 -6.76 24.82
N ALA A 30 18.44 -5.72 23.99
CA ALA A 30 18.29 -5.86 22.55
C ALA A 30 19.38 -6.81 22.00
N PRO A 31 19.04 -7.73 21.07
CA PRO A 31 19.99 -8.67 20.52
C PRO A 31 21.17 -7.93 19.89
N ALA A 32 22.38 -8.36 20.19
CA ALA A 32 23.61 -7.76 19.68
C ALA A 32 23.66 -7.88 18.14
N PRO A 33 24.16 -6.85 17.43
CA PRO A 33 24.22 -6.89 15.96
C PRO A 33 25.10 -8.06 15.50
N THR A 34 24.56 -8.90 14.64
CA THR A 34 25.28 -10.04 14.07
C THR A 34 26.29 -9.55 13.06
N LEU A 35 27.57 -9.75 13.31
CA LEU A 35 28.62 -9.52 12.32
C LEU A 35 28.58 -10.65 11.28
N ALA A 36 28.50 -10.31 10.00
CA ALA A 36 28.91 -11.24 8.96
C ALA A 36 30.39 -11.52 9.15
N ARG A 37 30.72 -12.77 9.50
CA ARG A 37 32.09 -13.15 9.89
C ARG A 37 33.08 -13.25 8.73
N SER A 38 32.63 -13.17 7.47
CA SER A 38 33.45 -13.36 6.28
C SER A 38 33.01 -12.47 5.12
N VAL A 39 33.89 -12.28 4.16
CA VAL A 39 33.61 -11.67 2.87
C VAL A 39 32.57 -12.54 2.14
N GLU A 40 31.51 -11.93 1.71
CA GLU A 40 30.46 -12.59 0.92
C GLU A 40 30.76 -12.41 -0.58
N ARG A 41 30.55 -13.46 -1.37
CA ARG A 41 30.61 -13.39 -2.83
C ARG A 41 29.22 -13.68 -3.39
N VAL A 42 28.74 -12.76 -4.22
CA VAL A 42 27.42 -12.85 -4.84
C VAL A 42 27.58 -12.83 -6.34
N ARG A 43 27.08 -13.84 -7.03
CA ARG A 43 26.99 -13.85 -8.49
C ARG A 43 25.67 -13.25 -8.91
N ILE A 44 25.70 -12.31 -9.84
CA ILE A 44 24.52 -11.63 -10.35
C ILE A 44 23.78 -12.53 -11.34
N ASP A 45 22.50 -12.71 -11.06
CA ASP A 45 21.53 -13.43 -11.87
C ASP A 45 20.64 -12.46 -12.68
N GLU A 46 19.70 -12.99 -13.41
CA GLU A 46 18.70 -12.22 -14.20
C GLU A 46 17.87 -11.26 -13.32
N GLY A 47 17.66 -11.60 -12.05
CA GLY A 47 16.88 -10.77 -11.11
C GLY A 47 17.53 -9.44 -10.76
N ALA A 48 18.87 -9.36 -10.91
CA ALA A 48 19.63 -8.15 -10.60
C ALA A 48 20.22 -7.47 -11.85
N GLU A 49 20.02 -8.03 -13.05
CA GLU A 49 20.54 -7.47 -14.30
C GLU A 49 20.12 -6.00 -14.50
N GLY A 50 21.08 -5.15 -14.89
CA GLY A 50 20.84 -3.72 -15.15
C GLY A 50 20.54 -2.91 -13.88
N GLN A 51 20.49 -3.52 -12.70
CA GLN A 51 20.31 -2.80 -11.44
C GLN A 51 21.56 -2.00 -11.09
N ARG A 52 21.39 -0.80 -10.53
CA ARG A 52 22.50 -0.03 -10.00
C ARG A 52 23.05 -0.74 -8.77
N LEU A 53 24.38 -0.73 -8.61
CA LEU A 53 25.06 -1.34 -7.48
C LEU A 53 24.53 -0.84 -6.12
N ASP A 54 24.33 0.48 -5.97
CA ASP A 54 23.79 1.06 -4.72
C ASP A 54 22.41 0.49 -4.37
N ASN A 55 21.51 0.41 -5.35
CA ASN A 55 20.17 -0.13 -5.14
C ASN A 55 20.19 -1.64 -4.83
N PHE A 56 21.06 -2.39 -5.51
CA PHE A 56 21.26 -3.82 -5.20
C PHE A 56 21.70 -4.00 -3.74
N LEU A 57 22.73 -3.28 -3.31
CA LEU A 57 23.28 -3.39 -1.96
C LEU A 57 22.27 -2.94 -0.89
N LEU A 58 21.50 -1.88 -1.13
CA LEU A 58 20.44 -1.44 -0.22
C LEU A 58 19.34 -2.49 -0.05
N GLY A 59 19.04 -3.25 -1.09
CA GLY A 59 18.12 -4.39 -1.04
C GLY A 59 18.72 -5.61 -0.36
N HIS A 60 19.97 -5.92 -0.67
CA HIS A 60 20.71 -7.08 -0.17
C HIS A 60 21.07 -6.92 1.32
N TRP A 61 21.45 -5.71 1.74
CA TRP A 61 21.81 -5.37 3.12
C TRP A 61 20.68 -4.65 3.84
N LYS A 62 19.55 -5.30 4.00
CA LYS A 62 18.43 -4.74 4.79
C LYS A 62 18.90 -4.37 6.19
N GLY A 63 18.54 -3.18 6.66
CA GLY A 63 18.93 -2.67 7.99
C GLY A 63 20.29 -2.00 8.06
N VAL A 64 21.11 -2.00 6.99
CA VAL A 64 22.36 -1.26 6.91
C VAL A 64 22.07 0.20 6.53
N PRO A 65 22.58 1.21 7.27
CA PRO A 65 22.38 2.62 6.92
C PRO A 65 22.91 2.95 5.51
N LYS A 66 22.15 3.74 4.74
CA LYS A 66 22.54 4.17 3.39
C LYS A 66 23.93 4.80 3.34
N THR A 67 24.26 5.62 4.33
CA THR A 67 25.57 6.27 4.46
C THR A 67 26.70 5.25 4.52
N HIS A 68 26.49 4.11 5.20
CA HIS A 68 27.45 3.03 5.28
C HIS A 68 27.62 2.33 3.92
N VAL A 69 26.52 2.04 3.22
CA VAL A 69 26.55 1.43 1.87
C VAL A 69 27.39 2.30 0.92
N TYR A 70 27.12 3.60 0.86
CA TYR A 70 27.89 4.51 0.01
C TYR A 70 29.35 4.65 0.45
N ARG A 71 29.64 4.54 1.76
CA ARG A 71 31.02 4.56 2.27
C ARG A 71 31.82 3.36 1.76
N VAL A 72 31.30 2.13 1.89
CA VAL A 72 32.01 0.90 1.47
C VAL A 72 32.16 0.78 -0.05
N ILE A 73 31.26 1.38 -0.83
CA ILE A 73 31.42 1.50 -2.28
C ILE A 73 32.60 2.45 -2.58
N ARG A 74 32.60 3.65 -1.99
CA ARG A 74 33.64 4.67 -2.22
C ARG A 74 35.02 4.22 -1.76
N SER A 75 35.12 3.52 -0.63
CA SER A 75 36.39 2.97 -0.13
C SER A 75 36.91 1.82 -1.01
N GLY A 76 36.08 1.27 -1.91
CA GLY A 76 36.45 0.12 -2.76
C GLY A 76 36.46 -1.19 -2.01
N GLU A 77 35.79 -1.28 -0.85
CA GLU A 77 35.55 -2.52 -0.14
C GLU A 77 34.61 -3.44 -0.88
N VAL A 78 33.61 -2.83 -1.60
CA VAL A 78 32.77 -3.53 -2.59
C VAL A 78 33.51 -3.57 -3.92
N ARG A 79 33.56 -4.75 -4.57
CA ARG A 79 34.18 -4.93 -5.87
C ARG A 79 33.28 -5.74 -6.79
N ILE A 80 33.34 -5.42 -8.08
CA ILE A 80 32.71 -6.18 -9.17
C ILE A 80 33.83 -6.76 -10.02
N ASN A 81 33.83 -8.06 -10.24
CA ASN A 81 34.83 -8.78 -11.04
C ASN A 81 36.27 -8.38 -10.62
N ARG A 82 36.53 -8.26 -9.31
CA ARG A 82 37.79 -7.82 -8.66
C ARG A 82 38.11 -6.33 -8.87
N GLY A 83 37.38 -5.60 -9.74
CA GLY A 83 37.56 -4.16 -9.99
C GLY A 83 36.83 -3.27 -8.97
N ARG A 84 37.19 -1.98 -8.90
CA ARG A 84 36.42 -0.95 -8.19
C ARG A 84 35.17 -0.64 -9.02
N ALA A 85 34.09 -0.30 -8.30
CA ALA A 85 32.81 0.07 -8.93
C ALA A 85 32.28 1.36 -8.31
N ALA A 86 31.55 2.15 -9.09
CA ALA A 86 30.81 3.32 -8.63
C ALA A 86 29.40 2.91 -8.15
N ALA A 87 28.76 3.77 -7.37
CA ALA A 87 27.42 3.50 -6.84
C ALA A 87 26.37 3.29 -7.95
N ASP A 88 26.52 3.97 -9.07
CA ASP A 88 25.64 3.92 -10.25
C ASP A 88 26.04 2.85 -11.29
N THR A 89 27.12 2.09 -11.03
CA THR A 89 27.51 0.98 -11.91
C THR A 89 26.34 0.03 -12.09
N ARG A 90 26.03 -0.31 -13.36
CA ARG A 90 25.01 -1.27 -13.72
C ARG A 90 25.57 -2.68 -13.66
N LEU A 91 24.83 -3.56 -12.98
CA LEU A 91 25.19 -4.97 -12.85
C LEU A 91 24.83 -5.74 -14.12
N ALA A 92 25.71 -6.64 -14.53
CA ALA A 92 25.46 -7.56 -15.63
C ALA A 92 25.32 -9.00 -15.11
N ILE A 93 24.56 -9.83 -15.83
CA ILE A 93 24.45 -11.27 -15.52
C ILE A 93 25.86 -11.88 -15.49
N GLY A 94 26.13 -12.65 -14.45
CA GLY A 94 27.43 -13.32 -14.26
C GLY A 94 28.47 -12.48 -13.52
N ASP A 95 28.23 -11.19 -13.28
CA ASP A 95 29.11 -10.39 -12.42
C ASP A 95 29.32 -11.04 -11.05
N GLU A 96 30.56 -11.09 -10.58
CA GLU A 96 30.91 -11.54 -9.24
C GLU A 96 31.14 -10.32 -8.34
N LEU A 97 30.23 -10.11 -7.38
CA LEU A 97 30.35 -9.09 -6.36
C LEU A 97 31.10 -9.64 -5.15
N ARG A 98 32.18 -8.96 -4.74
CA ARG A 98 32.82 -9.16 -3.45
C ARG A 98 32.32 -8.13 -2.47
N LEU A 99 31.63 -8.58 -1.41
CA LEU A 99 30.99 -7.76 -0.40
C LEU A 99 31.77 -7.86 0.92
N PRO A 100 32.13 -6.73 1.56
CA PRO A 100 32.75 -6.73 2.87
C PRO A 100 31.80 -7.23 3.95
N PRO A 101 32.29 -7.70 5.07
CA PRO A 101 31.47 -7.99 6.24
C PRO A 101 30.82 -6.70 6.75
N VAL A 102 29.50 -6.67 6.83
CA VAL A 102 28.74 -5.53 7.34
C VAL A 102 27.99 -5.92 8.62
N ARG A 103 27.95 -4.99 9.57
CA ARG A 103 27.04 -5.12 10.72
C ARG A 103 25.63 -4.84 10.22
N ARG A 104 24.80 -5.86 10.22
CA ARG A 104 23.37 -5.72 9.98
C ARG A 104 22.72 -5.43 11.33
N ALA A 105 21.91 -4.38 11.41
CA ALA A 105 20.98 -4.29 12.51
C ALA A 105 20.14 -5.58 12.49
N PRO A 106 19.83 -6.19 13.65
CA PRO A 106 18.93 -7.33 13.65
C PRO A 106 17.70 -6.93 12.84
N SER A 107 17.31 -7.82 11.92
CA SER A 107 16.08 -7.63 11.16
C SER A 107 14.98 -7.30 12.17
N ILE A 108 14.22 -6.25 11.89
CA ILE A 108 13.09 -5.84 12.72
C ILE A 108 12.35 -7.12 13.11
N ASP A 109 12.49 -7.48 14.40
CA ASP A 109 11.90 -8.64 15.02
C ASP A 109 12.36 -10.01 14.42
N PRO A 110 13.38 -10.69 15.00
CA PRO A 110 13.71 -12.07 14.63
C PRO A 110 12.56 -13.05 14.91
N ASP A 111 11.58 -12.65 15.74
CA ASP A 111 10.36 -13.40 16.04
C ASP A 111 9.17 -12.98 15.15
N ALA A 112 9.33 -12.02 14.23
CA ALA A 112 8.28 -11.70 13.27
C ALA A 112 8.01 -12.93 12.40
N ALA A 113 6.83 -13.50 12.56
CA ALA A 113 6.40 -14.63 11.74
C ALA A 113 6.58 -14.30 10.25
N PRO A 114 7.14 -15.20 9.45
CA PRO A 114 7.28 -14.98 8.01
C PRO A 114 5.90 -14.73 7.40
N ALA A 115 5.84 -13.95 6.31
CA ALA A 115 4.59 -13.73 5.59
C ALA A 115 3.92 -15.08 5.30
N PRO A 116 2.63 -15.26 5.59
CA PRO A 116 1.92 -16.48 5.21
C PRO A 116 1.90 -16.59 3.69
N PRO A 117 2.08 -17.78 3.12
CA PRO A 117 1.92 -17.99 1.68
C PRO A 117 0.47 -17.72 1.28
N ARG A 118 0.28 -16.92 0.23
CA ARG A 118 -1.05 -16.63 -0.29
C ARG A 118 -0.98 -16.39 -1.79
N GLU A 119 -1.77 -17.15 -2.54
CA GLU A 119 -2.12 -16.85 -3.92
C GLU A 119 -3.25 -15.82 -3.98
N PHE A 120 -3.26 -15.04 -5.04
CA PHE A 120 -4.30 -14.07 -5.35
C PHE A 120 -4.99 -14.46 -6.65
N PRO A 121 -6.27 -14.13 -6.86
CA PRO A 121 -6.93 -14.41 -8.12
C PRO A 121 -6.14 -13.84 -9.29
N VAL A 122 -5.72 -14.69 -10.21
CA VAL A 122 -4.96 -14.32 -11.41
C VAL A 122 -5.96 -13.95 -12.50
N VAL A 123 -5.84 -12.73 -13.03
CA VAL A 123 -6.63 -12.26 -14.17
C VAL A 123 -5.94 -12.62 -15.48
N TRP A 124 -4.61 -12.56 -15.48
CA TRP A 124 -3.77 -12.88 -16.63
C TRP A 124 -2.35 -13.17 -16.17
N GLU A 125 -1.67 -14.11 -16.81
CA GLU A 125 -0.28 -14.47 -16.51
C GLU A 125 0.42 -15.03 -17.75
N ASP A 126 1.70 -14.66 -17.92
CA ASP A 126 2.63 -15.27 -18.86
C ASP A 126 4.03 -15.45 -18.24
N ASP A 127 5.07 -15.61 -19.07
CA ASP A 127 6.47 -15.74 -18.61
C ASP A 127 7.09 -14.46 -18.08
N ALA A 128 6.53 -13.28 -18.39
CA ALA A 128 7.10 -11.98 -18.07
C ALA A 128 6.41 -11.30 -16.88
N LEU A 129 5.11 -11.51 -16.71
CA LEU A 129 4.31 -10.82 -15.68
C LEU A 129 3.05 -11.58 -15.26
N ILE A 130 2.52 -11.18 -14.12
CA ILE A 130 1.24 -11.63 -13.57
C ILE A 130 0.38 -10.40 -13.33
N ALA A 131 -0.88 -10.42 -13.76
CA ALA A 131 -1.91 -9.48 -13.37
C ALA A 131 -2.85 -10.17 -12.38
N ILE A 132 -2.94 -9.68 -11.18
CA ILE A 132 -3.82 -10.21 -10.13
C ILE A 132 -4.97 -9.25 -9.84
N ASP A 133 -6.10 -9.81 -9.37
CA ASP A 133 -7.17 -9.04 -8.75
C ASP A 133 -6.89 -8.93 -7.24
N LYS A 134 -6.30 -7.80 -6.83
CA LYS A 134 -5.97 -7.56 -5.44
C LYS A 134 -7.23 -7.32 -4.61
N PRO A 135 -7.48 -8.05 -3.52
CA PRO A 135 -8.57 -7.75 -2.62
C PRO A 135 -8.34 -6.42 -1.88
N ALA A 136 -9.43 -5.78 -1.44
CA ALA A 136 -9.36 -4.64 -0.54
C ALA A 136 -8.81 -5.05 0.84
N GLY A 137 -8.28 -4.09 1.59
CA GLY A 137 -7.73 -4.31 2.92
C GLY A 137 -6.32 -4.88 2.96
N VAL A 138 -5.78 -5.35 1.82
CA VAL A 138 -4.42 -5.89 1.71
C VAL A 138 -3.48 -4.85 1.12
N ALA A 139 -2.40 -4.53 1.84
CA ALA A 139 -1.35 -3.65 1.34
C ALA A 139 -0.57 -4.34 0.20
N VAL A 140 0.01 -3.57 -0.72
CA VAL A 140 0.81 -4.16 -1.81
C VAL A 140 2.18 -4.64 -1.33
N HIS A 141 2.76 -4.00 -0.33
CA HIS A 141 4.03 -4.38 0.32
C HIS A 141 3.97 -4.11 1.82
N GLY A 142 4.80 -4.79 2.59
CA GLY A 142 5.06 -4.51 3.99
C GLY A 142 5.69 -3.13 4.19
N GLY A 143 5.66 -2.63 5.42
CA GLY A 143 6.21 -1.32 5.80
C GLY A 143 5.56 -0.78 7.06
N SER A 144 5.56 0.56 7.25
CA SER A 144 5.06 1.21 8.46
C SER A 144 3.71 0.65 8.92
N GLY A 145 3.71 -0.10 10.01
CA GLY A 145 2.50 -0.69 10.61
C GLY A 145 1.88 -1.89 9.86
N VAL A 146 2.53 -2.41 8.82
CA VAL A 146 2.08 -3.58 8.07
C VAL A 146 3.24 -4.56 7.95
N ALA A 147 3.10 -5.76 8.55
CA ALA A 147 4.16 -6.75 8.57
C ALA A 147 4.50 -7.27 7.16
N PHE A 148 3.49 -7.51 6.32
CA PHE A 148 3.65 -8.00 4.95
C PHE A 148 2.46 -7.58 4.08
N GLY A 149 2.68 -7.48 2.77
CA GLY A 149 1.67 -7.19 1.76
C GLY A 149 1.54 -8.30 0.72
N VAL A 150 0.96 -7.97 -0.42
CA VAL A 150 0.76 -8.89 -1.55
C VAL A 150 2.07 -9.52 -1.99
N ILE A 151 3.13 -8.72 -2.18
CA ILE A 151 4.36 -9.22 -2.79
C ILE A 151 5.10 -10.21 -1.88
N GLU A 152 5.13 -9.97 -0.56
CA GLU A 152 5.75 -10.89 0.38
C GLU A 152 4.98 -12.21 0.48
N GLN A 153 3.65 -12.15 0.47
CA GLN A 153 2.78 -13.33 0.50
C GLN A 153 2.91 -14.15 -0.79
N LEU A 154 2.89 -13.48 -1.96
CA LEU A 154 3.02 -14.13 -3.27
C LEU A 154 4.39 -14.80 -3.44
N ARG A 155 5.49 -14.15 -3.01
CA ARG A 155 6.82 -14.77 -3.01
C ARG A 155 6.89 -16.02 -2.14
N ARG A 156 6.15 -16.06 -1.03
CA ARG A 156 6.08 -17.25 -0.16
C ARG A 156 5.22 -18.35 -0.75
N ALA A 157 4.21 -18.00 -1.54
CA ALA A 157 3.36 -18.96 -2.24
C ALA A 157 4.07 -19.58 -3.48
N ARG A 158 5.02 -18.84 -4.08
CA ARG A 158 5.76 -19.24 -5.30
C ARG A 158 7.27 -19.28 -5.05
N PRO A 159 7.77 -20.19 -4.21
CA PRO A 159 9.18 -20.25 -3.82
C PRO A 159 10.13 -20.55 -5.00
N GLU A 160 9.64 -21.13 -6.07
CA GLU A 160 10.36 -21.41 -7.32
C GLU A 160 10.54 -20.16 -8.20
N ALA A 161 9.78 -19.11 -7.96
CA ALA A 161 9.87 -17.88 -8.74
C ALA A 161 11.11 -17.08 -8.32
N HIS A 162 12.15 -17.07 -9.17
CA HIS A 162 13.39 -16.36 -8.91
C HIS A 162 13.21 -14.84 -8.82
N PHE A 163 12.19 -14.29 -9.49
CA PHE A 163 11.91 -12.86 -9.51
C PHE A 163 10.41 -12.60 -9.47
N LEU A 164 9.96 -11.84 -8.46
CA LEU A 164 8.60 -11.29 -8.37
C LEU A 164 8.70 -9.88 -7.78
N GLU A 165 8.34 -8.86 -8.56
CA GLU A 165 8.40 -7.48 -8.13
C GLU A 165 7.16 -6.69 -8.58
N LEU A 166 6.71 -5.78 -7.72
CA LEU A 166 5.58 -4.90 -8.02
C LEU A 166 5.95 -3.91 -9.13
N VAL A 167 5.16 -3.88 -10.19
CA VAL A 167 5.28 -2.87 -11.26
C VAL A 167 4.78 -1.51 -10.78
N HIS A 168 3.64 -1.49 -10.10
CA HIS A 168 2.99 -0.30 -9.55
C HIS A 168 2.35 -0.62 -8.19
N ARG A 169 1.62 0.34 -7.65
CA ARG A 169 0.95 0.17 -6.35
C ARG A 169 -0.51 0.59 -6.40
N LEU A 170 -1.29 -0.04 -5.53
CA LEU A 170 -2.63 0.38 -5.14
C LEU A 170 -2.63 0.71 -3.64
N ASP A 171 -3.57 1.53 -3.20
CA ASP A 171 -3.80 1.75 -1.78
C ASP A 171 -4.30 0.44 -1.12
N ARG A 172 -4.11 0.30 0.19
CA ARG A 172 -4.54 -0.88 0.93
C ARG A 172 -6.02 -1.19 0.72
N GLU A 173 -6.86 -0.17 0.80
CA GLU A 173 -8.33 -0.31 0.70
C GLU A 173 -8.83 -0.39 -0.75
N THR A 174 -8.00 -0.10 -1.74
CA THR A 174 -8.34 -0.24 -3.17
C THR A 174 -8.20 -1.69 -3.62
N SER A 175 -9.22 -2.24 -4.26
CA SER A 175 -9.16 -3.57 -4.91
C SER A 175 -8.88 -3.45 -6.41
N GLY A 176 -8.62 -4.57 -7.08
CA GLY A 176 -8.51 -4.68 -8.54
C GLY A 176 -7.11 -4.91 -9.07
N LEU A 177 -6.92 -4.61 -10.34
CA LEU A 177 -5.74 -4.98 -11.13
C LEU A 177 -4.43 -4.46 -10.54
N LEU A 178 -3.54 -5.40 -10.26
CA LEU A 178 -2.17 -5.13 -9.80
C LEU A 178 -1.20 -5.97 -10.62
N LEU A 179 -0.20 -5.33 -11.26
CA LEU A 179 0.83 -6.02 -12.04
C LEU A 179 2.03 -6.36 -11.16
N VAL A 180 2.49 -7.60 -11.32
CA VAL A 180 3.72 -8.13 -10.73
C VAL A 180 4.60 -8.63 -11.88
N ALA A 181 5.83 -8.16 -11.97
CA ALA A 181 6.79 -8.62 -12.97
C ALA A 181 7.46 -9.92 -12.49
N LYS A 182 7.60 -10.88 -13.40
CA LYS A 182 8.34 -12.15 -13.23
C LYS A 182 9.77 -12.08 -13.79
N LYS A 183 10.08 -11.00 -14.54
CA LYS A 183 11.42 -10.72 -15.09
C LYS A 183 11.78 -9.26 -14.83
N ARG A 184 13.07 -9.02 -14.61
CA ARG A 184 13.55 -7.64 -14.38
C ARG A 184 13.40 -6.74 -15.60
N SER A 185 13.64 -7.26 -16.79
CA SER A 185 13.41 -6.53 -18.06
C SER A 185 11.97 -6.04 -18.18
N ALA A 186 11.01 -6.92 -17.85
CA ALA A 186 9.59 -6.58 -17.82
C ALA A 186 9.27 -5.51 -16.77
N LEU A 187 9.86 -5.61 -15.57
CA LEU A 187 9.71 -4.59 -14.53
C LEU A 187 10.14 -3.20 -15.02
N VAL A 188 11.35 -3.11 -15.62
CA VAL A 188 11.91 -1.84 -16.07
C VAL A 188 11.06 -1.25 -17.19
N ALA A 189 10.71 -2.04 -18.21
CA ALA A 189 9.91 -1.60 -19.34
C ALA A 189 8.52 -1.10 -18.90
N LEU A 190 7.84 -1.85 -18.04
CA LEU A 190 6.52 -1.46 -17.53
C LEU A 190 6.60 -0.22 -16.63
N GLN A 191 7.58 -0.14 -15.73
CA GLN A 191 7.77 1.05 -14.90
C GLN A 191 8.06 2.30 -15.74
N ASP A 192 8.74 2.17 -16.88
CA ASP A 192 8.95 3.26 -17.83
C ASP A 192 7.65 3.70 -18.49
N GLN A 193 6.78 2.78 -18.93
CA GLN A 193 5.45 3.11 -19.45
C GLN A 193 4.61 3.85 -18.40
N PHE A 194 4.61 3.36 -17.14
CA PHE A 194 3.92 4.06 -16.04
C PHE A 194 4.48 5.47 -15.80
N ARG A 195 5.81 5.65 -15.88
CA ARG A 195 6.48 6.95 -15.70
C ARG A 195 6.15 7.92 -16.85
N ARG A 196 6.13 7.43 -18.08
CA ARG A 196 5.77 8.20 -19.29
C ARG A 196 4.27 8.41 -19.43
N ARG A 197 3.44 7.76 -18.57
CA ARG A 197 1.97 7.85 -18.60
C ARG A 197 1.34 7.26 -19.86
N GLU A 198 1.96 6.25 -20.41
CA GLU A 198 1.52 5.52 -21.59
C GLU A 198 0.47 4.45 -21.26
N THR A 199 0.33 4.12 -19.97
CA THR A 199 -0.65 3.13 -19.47
C THR A 199 -2.02 3.76 -19.26
N GLY A 200 -3.09 3.04 -19.64
CA GLY A 200 -4.47 3.37 -19.31
C GLY A 200 -4.87 2.74 -17.97
N LYS A 201 -5.42 3.55 -17.03
CA LYS A 201 -5.86 3.06 -15.71
C LYS A 201 -7.24 3.62 -15.41
N THR A 202 -8.25 2.76 -15.40
CA THR A 202 -9.63 3.14 -15.10
C THR A 202 -10.13 2.42 -13.86
N TYR A 203 -10.70 3.19 -12.95
CA TYR A 203 -11.24 2.74 -11.68
C TYR A 203 -12.74 2.89 -11.66
N ALA A 204 -13.44 1.91 -11.11
CA ALA A 204 -14.84 2.09 -10.69
C ALA A 204 -14.85 2.70 -9.29
N ALA A 205 -15.59 3.80 -9.14
CA ALA A 205 -15.78 4.49 -7.86
C ALA A 205 -17.25 4.79 -7.64
N LEU A 206 -17.83 4.35 -6.52
CA LEU A 206 -19.13 4.80 -6.06
C LEU A 206 -18.91 6.01 -5.16
N VAL A 207 -19.52 7.14 -5.51
CA VAL A 207 -19.40 8.39 -4.76
C VAL A 207 -20.72 8.78 -4.13
N GLU A 208 -20.67 9.55 -3.08
CA GLU A 208 -21.85 10.11 -2.41
C GLU A 208 -22.44 11.27 -3.20
N GLY A 209 -23.78 11.33 -3.27
CA GLY A 209 -24.53 12.33 -3.96
C GLY A 209 -24.59 12.16 -5.48
N VAL A 210 -25.20 13.14 -6.14
CA VAL A 210 -25.40 13.15 -7.60
C VAL A 210 -24.26 13.92 -8.26
N TRP A 211 -23.45 13.20 -9.03
CA TRP A 211 -22.32 13.80 -9.74
C TRP A 211 -22.77 14.75 -10.86
N PRO A 212 -22.18 15.97 -10.95
CA PRO A 212 -22.51 16.91 -12.02
C PRO A 212 -22.09 16.37 -13.40
N LYS A 213 -23.04 16.20 -14.32
CA LYS A 213 -22.80 15.66 -15.67
C LYS A 213 -21.79 16.48 -16.48
N THR A 214 -21.61 17.74 -16.16
CA THR A 214 -20.66 18.66 -16.80
C THR A 214 -19.20 18.44 -16.36
N THR A 215 -18.96 17.88 -15.17
CA THR A 215 -17.63 17.66 -14.60
C THR A 215 -17.01 16.38 -15.16
N LYS A 216 -16.25 16.53 -16.24
CA LYS A 216 -15.57 15.39 -16.93
C LYS A 216 -14.08 15.31 -16.64
N VAL A 217 -13.47 16.40 -16.18
CA VAL A 217 -12.04 16.50 -15.92
C VAL A 217 -11.81 17.16 -14.56
N ILE A 218 -10.96 16.56 -13.77
CA ILE A 218 -10.46 17.14 -12.52
C ILE A 218 -8.96 17.33 -12.71
N ASP A 219 -8.51 18.59 -12.72
CA ASP A 219 -7.10 18.96 -12.87
C ASP A 219 -6.71 19.85 -11.68
N LEU A 220 -6.15 19.25 -10.64
CA LEU A 220 -5.85 19.91 -9.39
C LEU A 220 -4.44 19.55 -8.92
N ALA A 221 -3.79 20.46 -8.21
CA ALA A 221 -2.52 20.19 -7.57
C ALA A 221 -2.73 19.50 -6.21
N LEU A 222 -2.00 18.42 -5.97
CA LEU A 222 -2.03 17.67 -4.71
C LEU A 222 -0.71 17.83 -3.96
N HIS A 223 -0.82 18.14 -2.68
CA HIS A 223 0.31 18.18 -1.74
C HIS A 223 0.18 17.07 -0.71
N LYS A 224 1.29 16.37 -0.47
CA LYS A 224 1.38 15.27 0.50
C LYS A 224 2.14 15.72 1.72
N THR A 225 1.52 15.64 2.88
CA THR A 225 2.12 15.89 4.19
C THR A 225 2.21 14.60 5.01
N LEU A 226 3.04 14.62 6.03
CA LEU A 226 3.07 13.62 7.10
C LEU A 226 2.61 14.32 8.36
N ASP A 227 1.72 13.70 9.12
CA ASP A 227 1.38 14.17 10.46
C ASP A 227 2.42 13.74 11.50
N ALA A 228 2.22 14.15 12.75
CA ALA A 228 3.11 13.83 13.85
C ALA A 228 3.21 12.32 14.14
N ALA A 229 2.21 11.54 13.75
CA ALA A 229 2.20 10.08 13.84
C ALA A 229 2.87 9.40 12.62
N GLY A 230 3.36 10.17 11.64
CA GLY A 230 3.94 9.67 10.40
C GLY A 230 2.90 9.19 9.39
N GLU A 231 1.61 9.49 9.62
CA GLU A 231 0.56 9.15 8.68
C GLU A 231 0.54 10.12 7.49
N ARG A 232 0.34 9.57 6.31
CA ARG A 232 0.34 10.35 5.05
C ARG A 232 -1.02 11.01 4.85
N HIS A 233 -1.04 12.33 4.84
CA HIS A 233 -2.19 13.13 4.41
C HIS A 233 -1.97 13.71 3.02
N VAL A 234 -3.04 13.79 2.23
CA VAL A 234 -3.00 14.44 0.92
C VAL A 234 -4.15 15.42 0.85
N ARG A 235 -3.88 16.62 0.37
CA ARG A 235 -4.90 17.65 0.17
C ARG A 235 -4.70 18.36 -1.17
N VAL A 236 -5.77 18.97 -1.65
CA VAL A 236 -5.70 19.89 -2.78
C VAL A 236 -5.03 21.18 -2.31
N VAL A 237 -4.18 21.73 -3.15
CA VAL A 237 -3.49 23.01 -2.94
C VAL A 237 -3.60 23.83 -4.23
N ASP A 238 -3.28 25.10 -4.14
CA ASP A 238 -3.24 25.99 -5.29
C ASP A 238 -2.23 25.52 -6.35
N ALA A 239 -2.46 25.88 -7.60
CA ALA A 239 -1.65 25.40 -8.71
C ALA A 239 -0.18 25.84 -8.64
N ASP A 240 0.08 26.98 -8.00
CA ASP A 240 1.40 27.58 -7.78
C ASP A 240 2.09 27.15 -6.47
N HIS A 241 1.42 26.32 -5.67
CA HIS A 241 2.01 25.82 -4.43
C HIS A 241 3.32 25.05 -4.72
N ALA A 242 4.44 25.48 -4.05
CA ALA A 242 5.79 25.00 -4.31
C ALA A 242 5.95 23.46 -4.28
N GLU A 243 5.24 22.79 -3.38
CA GLU A 243 5.25 21.33 -3.25
C GLU A 243 4.01 20.65 -3.87
N GLY A 244 3.13 21.44 -4.51
CA GLY A 244 1.96 20.95 -5.23
C GLY A 244 2.37 20.11 -6.44
N ARG A 245 1.69 18.99 -6.63
CA ARG A 245 1.93 18.11 -7.79
C ARG A 245 0.67 18.01 -8.61
N ARG A 246 0.68 18.58 -9.82
CA ARG A 246 -0.45 18.50 -10.75
C ARG A 246 -0.95 17.07 -10.91
N SER A 247 -2.26 16.88 -10.82
CA SER A 247 -2.92 15.59 -10.86
C SER A 247 -4.18 15.68 -11.73
N ILE A 248 -4.32 14.74 -12.68
CA ILE A 248 -5.42 14.77 -13.66
C ILE A 248 -6.20 13.47 -13.57
N SER A 249 -7.52 13.59 -13.35
CA SER A 249 -8.49 12.50 -13.38
C SER A 249 -9.59 12.83 -14.37
N LEU A 250 -9.87 11.90 -15.28
CA LEU A 250 -11.01 11.98 -16.22
C LEU A 250 -12.17 11.19 -15.63
N VAL A 251 -13.34 11.79 -15.59
CA VAL A 251 -14.52 11.20 -14.95
C VAL A 251 -15.61 10.95 -15.98
N ARG A 252 -16.13 9.74 -16.00
CA ARG A 252 -17.31 9.34 -16.77
C ARG A 252 -18.39 8.83 -15.84
N LEU A 253 -19.53 9.44 -15.87
CA LEU A 253 -20.70 8.96 -15.14
C LEU A 253 -21.16 7.64 -15.78
N VAL A 254 -21.29 6.59 -14.97
CA VAL A 254 -21.81 5.29 -15.39
C VAL A 254 -23.30 5.18 -15.05
N GLN A 255 -23.65 5.43 -13.79
CA GLN A 255 -25.01 5.36 -13.29
C GLN A 255 -25.20 6.28 -12.10
N ALA A 256 -26.38 6.88 -11.96
CA ALA A 256 -26.69 7.76 -10.85
C ALA A 256 -27.97 7.30 -10.13
N TRP A 257 -27.97 7.41 -8.82
CA TRP A 257 -29.09 7.22 -7.91
C TRP A 257 -29.28 8.50 -7.09
N PRO A 258 -30.37 8.66 -6.34
CA PRO A 258 -30.63 9.89 -5.57
C PRO A 258 -29.49 10.28 -4.61
N ASP A 259 -28.86 9.29 -3.97
CA ASP A 259 -27.87 9.51 -2.91
C ASP A 259 -26.44 9.07 -3.30
N TYR A 260 -26.25 8.43 -4.46
CA TYR A 260 -24.97 7.90 -4.93
C TYR A 260 -24.80 8.00 -6.43
N THR A 261 -23.57 8.01 -6.90
CA THR A 261 -23.22 7.93 -8.33
C THR A 261 -22.08 6.97 -8.56
N LEU A 262 -22.22 6.05 -9.51
CA LEU A 262 -21.14 5.19 -9.99
C LEU A 262 -20.39 5.90 -11.12
N LEU A 263 -19.08 6.01 -10.96
CA LEU A 263 -18.18 6.66 -11.89
C LEU A 263 -17.12 5.68 -12.40
N ASP A 264 -16.76 5.82 -13.68
CA ASP A 264 -15.47 5.39 -14.19
C ASP A 264 -14.48 6.57 -14.11
N VAL A 265 -13.38 6.38 -13.38
CA VAL A 265 -12.35 7.41 -13.20
C VAL A 265 -11.07 6.95 -13.84
N THR A 266 -10.66 7.58 -14.95
CA THR A 266 -9.40 7.31 -15.64
C THR A 266 -8.34 8.30 -15.17
N ILE A 267 -7.24 7.81 -14.62
CA ILE A 267 -6.16 8.68 -14.12
C ILE A 267 -5.03 8.83 -15.16
N LYS A 268 -4.64 10.08 -15.43
CA LYS A 268 -3.48 10.43 -16.27
C LYS A 268 -2.19 10.57 -15.44
N THR A 269 -2.32 10.72 -14.13
CA THR A 269 -1.25 10.78 -13.15
C THR A 269 -1.53 9.76 -12.04
N GLY A 270 -0.52 9.32 -11.30
CA GLY A 270 -0.67 8.33 -10.22
C GLY A 270 -0.18 8.88 -8.87
N ARG A 271 -0.83 9.93 -8.34
CA ARG A 271 -0.48 10.48 -7.03
C ARG A 271 -1.16 9.70 -5.91
N THR A 272 -0.53 9.69 -4.74
CA THR A 272 -1.10 9.06 -3.53
C THR A 272 -2.52 9.56 -3.30
N HIS A 273 -3.48 8.66 -3.11
CA HIS A 273 -4.89 8.93 -2.84
C HIS A 273 -5.59 9.86 -3.86
N GLN A 274 -5.03 10.02 -5.08
CA GLN A 274 -5.47 11.02 -6.05
C GLN A 274 -6.98 11.03 -6.27
N ILE A 275 -7.57 9.88 -6.65
CA ILE A 275 -9.02 9.78 -6.93
C ILE A 275 -9.82 10.17 -5.70
N ARG A 276 -9.46 9.65 -4.55
CA ARG A 276 -10.15 9.86 -3.27
C ARG A 276 -10.18 11.34 -2.89
N VAL A 277 -9.03 12.01 -2.96
CA VAL A 277 -8.91 13.45 -2.64
C VAL A 277 -9.62 14.33 -3.66
N HIS A 278 -9.51 14.01 -4.96
CA HIS A 278 -10.19 14.74 -6.02
C HIS A 278 -11.71 14.72 -5.83
N LEU A 279 -12.27 13.54 -5.62
CA LEU A 279 -13.73 13.36 -5.49
C LEU A 279 -14.24 13.99 -4.19
N ALA A 280 -13.54 13.80 -3.07
CA ALA A 280 -13.90 14.42 -1.79
C ALA A 280 -13.82 15.95 -1.83
N HIS A 281 -12.81 16.53 -2.51
CA HIS A 281 -12.66 17.98 -2.66
C HIS A 281 -13.85 18.61 -3.41
N LEU A 282 -14.44 17.87 -4.34
CA LEU A 282 -15.64 18.32 -5.09
C LEU A 282 -16.95 18.01 -4.36
N GLY A 283 -16.91 17.58 -3.10
CA GLY A 283 -18.10 17.27 -2.31
C GLY A 283 -18.74 15.90 -2.57
N HIS A 284 -18.05 15.03 -3.32
CA HIS A 284 -18.51 13.69 -3.67
C HIS A 284 -17.50 12.63 -3.21
N PRO A 285 -17.28 12.42 -1.89
CA PRO A 285 -16.33 11.45 -1.42
C PRO A 285 -16.70 10.03 -1.86
N VAL A 286 -15.69 9.17 -1.95
CA VAL A 286 -15.90 7.75 -2.26
C VAL A 286 -16.64 7.07 -1.10
N ALA A 287 -17.71 6.36 -1.38
CA ALA A 287 -18.49 5.63 -0.39
C ALA A 287 -17.60 4.63 0.37
N GLY A 288 -17.68 4.66 1.69
CA GLY A 288 -16.86 3.82 2.55
C GLY A 288 -15.40 4.24 2.69
N ASP A 289 -15.00 5.42 2.20
CA ASP A 289 -13.62 5.91 2.38
C ASP A 289 -13.35 6.25 3.85
N PRO A 290 -12.41 5.53 4.53
CA PRO A 290 -12.16 5.71 5.96
C PRO A 290 -11.36 6.98 6.28
N LYS A 291 -10.88 7.73 5.26
CA LYS A 291 -10.00 8.88 5.45
C LYS A 291 -10.57 10.19 4.91
N TYR A 292 -11.18 10.15 3.74
CA TYR A 292 -11.71 11.32 3.04
C TYR A 292 -13.23 11.30 2.89
N GLY A 293 -13.90 10.25 3.39
CA GLY A 293 -15.34 10.07 3.32
C GLY A 293 -16.10 10.74 4.45
N ASP A 294 -17.42 10.72 4.35
CA ASP A 294 -18.32 11.07 5.43
C ASP A 294 -18.41 9.88 6.43
N PHE A 295 -17.88 10.08 7.63
CA PHE A 295 -17.79 8.99 8.62
C PHE A 295 -19.16 8.56 9.16
N GLU A 296 -20.17 9.43 9.19
CA GLU A 296 -21.51 9.06 9.64
C GLU A 296 -22.24 8.25 8.57
N ARG A 297 -22.18 8.71 7.30
CA ARG A 297 -22.69 7.95 6.16
C ARG A 297 -22.01 6.60 6.02
N ASN A 298 -20.69 6.53 6.15
CA ASN A 298 -19.94 5.29 6.12
C ASN A 298 -20.38 4.31 7.22
N ARG A 299 -20.62 4.81 8.45
CA ARG A 299 -21.18 3.99 9.54
C ARG A 299 -22.59 3.50 9.24
N ALA A 300 -23.44 4.34 8.68
CA ALA A 300 -24.79 3.97 8.27
C ALA A 300 -24.79 2.90 7.17
N LEU A 301 -23.91 3.06 6.18
CA LEU A 301 -23.72 2.12 5.08
C LEU A 301 -23.19 0.76 5.59
N ALA A 302 -22.21 0.75 6.47
CA ALA A 302 -21.68 -0.46 7.06
C ALA A 302 -22.71 -1.24 7.91
N ARG A 303 -23.68 -0.54 8.48
CA ARG A 303 -24.78 -1.14 9.27
C ARG A 303 -26.03 -1.49 8.42
N GLY A 304 -26.02 -1.21 7.10
CA GLY A 304 -27.15 -1.43 6.21
C GLY A 304 -28.32 -0.44 6.42
N LYS A 305 -28.05 0.71 7.01
CA LYS A 305 -29.10 1.71 7.31
C LYS A 305 -29.36 2.69 6.18
N SER A 306 -28.46 2.80 5.19
CA SER A 306 -28.57 3.78 4.11
C SER A 306 -29.08 3.22 2.79
N VAL A 307 -28.93 1.94 2.51
CA VAL A 307 -29.32 1.32 1.24
C VAL A 307 -30.06 0.01 1.49
N ALA A 308 -31.36 0.05 1.63
CA ALA A 308 -32.28 -1.08 1.65
C ALA A 308 -31.80 -2.33 2.45
N GLY A 309 -31.18 -2.12 3.60
CA GLY A 309 -30.62 -3.20 4.44
C GLY A 309 -29.28 -3.75 3.96
N GLN A 310 -28.77 -3.34 2.78
CA GLN A 310 -27.49 -3.79 2.27
C GLN A 310 -26.34 -3.23 3.13
N ARG A 311 -25.51 -4.12 3.68
CA ARG A 311 -24.28 -3.75 4.43
C ARG A 311 -23.10 -3.62 3.49
N PHE A 312 -22.35 -2.52 3.62
CA PHE A 312 -21.11 -2.33 2.89
C PHE A 312 -20.07 -1.63 3.77
N GLY A 313 -19.02 -2.35 4.16
CA GLY A 313 -18.04 -1.94 5.19
C GLY A 313 -16.64 -1.62 4.67
N ARG A 314 -16.48 -1.35 3.36
CA ARG A 314 -15.18 -1.02 2.74
C ARG A 314 -15.29 0.20 1.82
N MET A 315 -14.16 0.73 1.38
CA MET A 315 -14.13 1.76 0.34
C MET A 315 -14.53 1.17 -1.03
N PHE A 316 -15.47 1.82 -1.73
CA PHE A 316 -15.87 1.44 -3.09
C PHE A 316 -14.96 2.09 -4.12
N LEU A 317 -13.72 1.65 -4.18
CA LEU A 317 -12.75 2.02 -5.22
C LEU A 317 -12.07 0.75 -5.73
N HIS A 318 -12.19 0.51 -7.04
CA HIS A 318 -11.72 -0.72 -7.67
C HIS A 318 -10.97 -0.40 -8.96
N ALA A 319 -9.71 -0.82 -9.07
CA ALA A 319 -8.88 -0.70 -10.28
C ALA A 319 -9.38 -1.68 -11.34
N ARG A 320 -10.40 -1.23 -12.10
CA ARG A 320 -11.21 -2.10 -12.95
C ARG A 320 -10.53 -2.43 -14.26
N ARG A 321 -9.95 -1.44 -14.98
CA ARG A 321 -9.32 -1.65 -16.27
C ARG A 321 -7.90 -1.13 -16.29
N LEU A 322 -7.02 -1.89 -16.94
CA LEU A 322 -5.62 -1.56 -17.12
C LEU A 322 -5.20 -1.86 -18.56
N ARG A 323 -4.63 -0.87 -19.24
CA ARG A 323 -4.09 -0.98 -20.60
C ARG A 323 -2.60 -0.63 -20.58
N PHE A 324 -1.78 -1.47 -21.19
CA PHE A 324 -0.33 -1.31 -21.29
C PHE A 324 0.20 -2.04 -22.52
N GLU A 325 1.44 -1.73 -22.95
CA GLU A 325 2.14 -2.50 -23.97
C GLU A 325 2.93 -3.63 -23.31
N HIS A 326 2.81 -4.83 -23.86
CA HIS A 326 3.52 -5.99 -23.33
C HIS A 326 5.04 -5.82 -23.49
N PRO A 327 5.83 -6.00 -22.42
CA PRO A 327 7.25 -5.65 -22.39
C PRO A 327 8.14 -6.47 -23.31
N ALA A 328 7.70 -7.65 -23.75
CA ALA A 328 8.50 -8.55 -24.60
C ALA A 328 8.19 -8.39 -26.10
N ASN A 329 6.94 -8.10 -26.48
CA ASN A 329 6.51 -8.10 -27.90
C ASN A 329 5.85 -6.80 -28.35
N GLY A 330 5.60 -5.84 -27.43
CA GLY A 330 4.96 -4.56 -27.75
C GLY A 330 3.45 -4.64 -28.02
N GLU A 331 2.83 -5.81 -27.83
CA GLU A 331 1.39 -6.00 -28.00
C GLU A 331 0.62 -5.18 -26.95
N VAL A 332 -0.46 -4.53 -27.37
CA VAL A 332 -1.34 -3.80 -26.46
C VAL A 332 -2.25 -4.78 -25.73
N ILE A 333 -2.09 -4.86 -24.41
CA ILE A 333 -2.91 -5.67 -23.53
C ILE A 333 -3.92 -4.78 -22.79
N GLU A 334 -5.18 -5.18 -22.83
CA GLU A 334 -6.25 -4.61 -22.04
C GLU A 334 -6.81 -5.68 -21.10
N LEU A 335 -6.73 -5.40 -19.79
CA LEU A 335 -7.24 -6.29 -18.75
C LEU A 335 -8.42 -5.62 -18.04
N GLU A 336 -9.39 -6.43 -17.65
CA GLU A 336 -10.51 -6.01 -16.81
C GLU A 336 -10.68 -6.98 -15.65
N ALA A 337 -10.71 -6.44 -14.41
CA ALA A 337 -11.10 -7.19 -13.23
C ALA A 337 -12.59 -7.00 -12.98
N PRO A 338 -13.34 -8.07 -12.68
CA PRO A 338 -14.75 -7.97 -12.32
C PRO A 338 -14.92 -7.19 -11.02
N LEU A 339 -16.04 -6.48 -10.88
CA LEU A 339 -16.36 -5.85 -9.59
C LEU A 339 -16.47 -6.93 -8.51
N PRO A 340 -15.88 -6.70 -7.32
CA PRO A 340 -16.07 -7.58 -6.16
C PRO A 340 -17.56 -7.80 -5.86
N ALA A 341 -17.90 -9.01 -5.42
CA ALA A 341 -19.29 -9.42 -5.20
C ALA A 341 -20.06 -8.46 -4.29
N GLU A 342 -19.43 -7.96 -3.23
CA GLU A 342 -20.03 -6.98 -2.30
C GLU A 342 -20.29 -5.62 -2.97
N CYS A 343 -19.48 -5.21 -3.95
CA CYS A 343 -19.71 -4.01 -4.74
C CYS A 343 -20.90 -4.20 -5.68
N GLY A 344 -20.98 -5.35 -6.33
CA GLY A 344 -22.14 -5.73 -7.18
C GLY A 344 -23.44 -5.79 -6.38
N ALA A 345 -23.41 -6.38 -5.19
CA ALA A 345 -24.58 -6.45 -4.30
C ALA A 345 -25.06 -5.05 -3.87
N LEU A 346 -24.15 -4.12 -3.59
CA LEU A 346 -24.52 -2.75 -3.25
C LEU A 346 -25.17 -2.03 -4.44
N ILE A 347 -24.63 -2.19 -5.65
CA ILE A 347 -25.24 -1.63 -6.88
C ILE A 347 -26.66 -2.18 -7.07
N ALA A 348 -26.84 -3.49 -6.99
CA ALA A 348 -28.16 -4.13 -7.12
C ALA A 348 -29.17 -3.61 -6.08
N ALA A 349 -28.73 -3.38 -4.84
CA ALA A 349 -29.58 -2.80 -3.81
C ALA A 349 -29.96 -1.34 -4.07
N LEU A 350 -29.05 -0.55 -4.66
CA LEU A 350 -29.32 0.82 -5.09
C LEU A 350 -30.37 0.85 -6.20
N ASP A 351 -30.29 -0.07 -7.17
CA ASP A 351 -31.25 -0.22 -8.25
C ASP A 351 -32.66 -0.56 -7.72
N ALA A 352 -32.73 -1.56 -6.84
CA ALA A 352 -33.99 -1.98 -6.21
C ALA A 352 -34.64 -0.86 -5.39
N ASN A 353 -33.83 -0.11 -4.62
CA ASN A 353 -34.33 0.99 -3.79
C ASN A 353 -34.88 2.15 -4.63
N THR A 354 -34.29 2.44 -5.78
CA THR A 354 -34.76 3.48 -6.69
C THR A 354 -36.03 3.05 -7.36
N SER A 355 -36.18 1.83 -7.83
CA SER A 355 -37.38 1.28 -8.42
C SER A 355 -38.58 1.32 -7.44
N ALA A 356 -38.35 1.00 -6.18
CA ALA A 356 -39.38 1.07 -5.13
C ALA A 356 -39.82 2.51 -4.79
N ARG A 357 -38.95 3.52 -4.99
CA ARG A 357 -39.31 4.94 -4.80
C ARG A 357 -40.09 5.50 -5.96
N VAL A 358 -39.97 5.00 -7.18
CA VAL A 358 -40.70 5.44 -8.37
C VAL A 358 -42.14 4.88 -8.40
N GLN A 359 -42.35 3.74 -7.72
CA GLN A 359 -43.66 3.08 -7.64
C GLN A 359 -44.56 3.62 -6.50
N ARG A 360 -44.07 4.52 -5.65
CA ARG A 360 -44.82 5.20 -4.59
C ARG A 360 -45.14 6.64 -4.99
#